data_7402b6500a7ece9f317087bd238947e4
#
_entry.id   7402b6500a7ece9f317087bd238947e4
#
_cell.length_a   1.000
_cell.length_b   1.000
_cell.length_c   1.000
_cell.angle_alpha   90.00
_cell.angle_beta   90.00
_cell.angle_gamma   90.00
#
_symmetry.space_group_name_H-M   'P 1'
#
loop_
_entity.id
_entity.type
_entity.pdbx_description
1 polymer ?
#
loop_
_entity_poly.entity_id
_entity_poly.type
_entity_poly.pdbx_seq_one_letter_code
_entity_poly.pdbx_strand_id
1 'polypeptide(L)'
;KYIPTGWKATAVKIEGSNTADRFTAYSSSFDVGTSAAVCSATAIGTEVSLATAVQGGGGVYLSIEWGSRGSTEVYGGYIQLAES
;
A
#
# COMPACT_ATOMS: atom_id res chain seq x y z
N LYS A 1 5.58 -5.21 -0.99
CA LYS A 1 6.14 -5.42 0.35
C LYS A 1 5.36 -6.51 1.08
N TYR A 2 6.07 -7.53 1.52
CA TYR A 2 5.48 -8.60 2.33
C TYR A 2 5.20 -8.12 3.75
N ILE A 3 4.11 -8.61 4.32
CA ILE A 3 3.76 -8.33 5.71
C ILE A 3 4.12 -9.57 6.53
N PRO A 4 5.00 -9.42 7.54
CA PRO A 4 5.42 -10.58 8.33
C PRO A 4 4.27 -11.22 9.10
N THR A 5 4.37 -12.53 9.34
CA THR A 5 3.45 -13.25 10.21
C THR A 5 3.47 -12.63 11.61
N GLY A 6 2.31 -12.44 12.21
CA GLY A 6 2.17 -11.82 13.52
C GLY A 6 2.01 -10.31 13.49
N TRP A 7 2.05 -9.71 12.29
CA TRP A 7 1.89 -8.27 12.09
C TRP A 7 0.76 -7.99 11.13
N LYS A 8 0.24 -6.78 11.18
CA LYS A 8 -0.78 -6.31 10.24
C LYS A 8 -0.42 -4.91 9.76
N ALA A 9 -0.74 -4.61 8.52
CA ALA A 9 -0.59 -3.28 7.95
C ALA A 9 -1.82 -2.44 8.28
N THR A 10 -1.61 -1.24 8.81
CA THR A 10 -2.69 -0.35 9.24
C THR A 10 -2.74 0.95 8.45
N ALA A 11 -1.63 1.37 7.86
CA ALA A 11 -1.55 2.61 7.10
C ALA A 11 -0.44 2.53 6.07
N VAL A 12 -0.55 3.35 5.02
CA VAL A 12 0.42 3.41 3.93
C VAL A 12 0.64 4.87 3.57
N LYS A 13 1.87 5.22 3.24
CA LYS A 13 2.20 6.53 2.68
C LYS A 13 3.21 6.35 1.54
N ILE A 14 3.00 7.05 0.44
CA ILE A 14 3.92 7.07 -0.69
C ILE A 14 4.39 8.51 -0.90
N GLU A 15 5.70 8.68 -1.03
CA GLU A 15 6.34 9.96 -1.31
C GLU A 15 6.77 10.02 -2.77
N GLY A 16 6.55 11.15 -3.41
CA GLY A 16 6.90 11.32 -4.80
C GLY A 16 7.00 12.78 -5.21
N SER A 17 7.36 13.01 -6.46
CA SER A 17 7.63 14.34 -6.99
C SER A 17 6.38 15.15 -7.29
N ASN A 18 5.22 14.51 -7.43
CA ASN A 18 4.00 15.21 -7.81
C ASN A 18 2.84 14.78 -6.91
N THR A 19 2.47 15.66 -5.97
CA THR A 19 1.39 15.40 -5.02
C THR A 19 -0.01 15.50 -5.66
N ALA A 20 -0.11 15.92 -6.91
CA ALA A 20 -1.37 15.89 -7.64
C ALA A 20 -1.71 14.47 -8.14
N ASP A 21 -0.71 13.59 -8.25
CA ASP A 21 -0.93 12.19 -8.58
C ASP A 21 -1.42 11.43 -7.35
N ARG A 22 -2.03 10.27 -7.62
CA ARG A 22 -2.64 9.46 -6.59
C ARG A 22 -2.11 8.04 -6.65
N PHE A 23 -2.13 7.38 -5.50
CA PHE A 23 -1.79 5.98 -5.40
C PHE A 23 -2.95 5.20 -4.79
N THR A 24 -2.97 3.89 -5.07
CA THR A 24 -3.90 2.95 -4.44
C THR A 24 -3.08 1.75 -3.98
N ALA A 25 -3.32 1.28 -2.77
CA ALA A 25 -2.69 0.09 -2.25
C ALA A 25 -3.61 -1.12 -2.43
N TYR A 26 -3.00 -2.24 -2.76
CA TYR A 26 -3.71 -3.51 -2.96
C TYR A 26 -3.10 -4.57 -2.06
N SER A 27 -3.95 -5.42 -1.52
CA SER A 27 -3.53 -6.63 -0.81
C SER A 27 -3.60 -7.80 -1.78
N SER A 28 -2.56 -8.60 -1.83
CA SER A 28 -2.46 -9.77 -2.72
C SER A 28 -1.84 -10.92 -1.96
N SER A 29 -2.04 -12.14 -2.46
CA SER A 29 -1.44 -13.34 -1.90
C SER A 29 -0.93 -14.23 -3.04
N PHE A 30 0.24 -14.82 -2.87
CA PHE A 30 0.78 -15.77 -3.82
C PHE A 30 -0.14 -16.98 -4.02
N ASP A 31 -0.77 -17.43 -2.95
CA ASP A 31 -1.52 -18.68 -2.98
C ASP A 31 -2.81 -18.57 -3.78
N VAL A 32 -3.39 -17.40 -3.84
CA VAL A 32 -4.72 -17.20 -4.42
C VAL A 32 -4.65 -16.45 -5.76
N GLY A 33 -3.59 -15.68 -5.98
CA GLY A 33 -3.43 -14.91 -7.22
C GLY A 33 -4.43 -13.78 -7.39
N THR A 34 -5.13 -13.40 -6.33
CA THR A 34 -6.10 -12.30 -6.35
C THR A 34 -5.54 -11.07 -5.69
N SER A 35 -6.03 -9.91 -6.09
CA SER A 35 -5.69 -8.67 -5.41
C SER A 35 -6.94 -7.83 -5.19
N ALA A 36 -6.97 -7.12 -4.07
CA ALA A 36 -8.09 -6.27 -3.70
C ALA A 36 -7.57 -4.93 -3.19
N ALA A 37 -8.21 -3.85 -3.59
CA ALA A 37 -7.86 -2.53 -3.09
C ALA A 37 -8.15 -2.43 -1.60
N VAL A 38 -7.22 -1.87 -0.84
CA VAL A 38 -7.35 -1.71 0.61
C VAL A 38 -7.46 -0.26 1.03
N CYS A 39 -7.39 0.65 0.08
CA CYS A 39 -7.67 2.07 0.30
C CYS A 39 -8.21 2.69 -0.98
N SER A 40 -8.85 3.84 -0.85
CA SER A 40 -9.24 4.67 -2.00
C SER A 40 -8.01 5.38 -2.56
N ALA A 41 -8.12 5.89 -3.79
CA ALA A 41 -7.04 6.67 -4.40
C ALA A 41 -6.67 7.84 -3.47
N THR A 42 -5.40 7.93 -3.12
CA THR A 42 -4.89 8.87 -2.11
C THR A 42 -3.78 9.70 -2.72
N ALA A 43 -3.76 11.00 -2.43
CA ALA A 43 -2.71 11.88 -2.95
C ALA A 43 -1.33 11.41 -2.46
N ILE A 44 -0.37 11.40 -3.38
CA ILE A 44 1.03 11.17 -3.04
C ILE A 44 1.46 12.22 -2.01
N GLY A 45 2.17 11.78 -0.97
CA GLY A 45 2.55 12.62 0.15
C GLY A 45 1.57 12.60 1.32
N THR A 46 0.46 11.89 1.21
CA THR A 46 -0.55 11.78 2.26
C THR A 46 -0.60 10.35 2.80
N GLU A 47 -0.56 10.20 4.12
CA GLU A 47 -0.77 8.90 4.76
C GLU A 47 -2.25 8.54 4.69
N VAL A 48 -2.53 7.29 4.35
CA VAL A 48 -3.89 6.77 4.37
C VAL A 48 -3.98 5.59 5.34
N SER A 49 -4.98 5.63 6.21
CA SER A 49 -5.32 4.50 7.07
C SER A 49 -6.12 3.48 6.27
N LEU A 50 -5.79 2.21 6.43
CA LEU A 50 -6.53 1.14 5.77
C LEU A 50 -7.82 0.90 6.52
N ALA A 51 -8.94 0.83 5.80
CA ALA A 51 -10.26 0.61 6.39
C ALA A 51 -10.31 -0.72 7.15
N THR A 52 -9.64 -1.74 6.61
CA THR A 52 -9.43 -3.02 7.28
C THR A 52 -7.94 -3.31 7.25
N ALA A 53 -7.36 -3.57 8.41
CA ALA A 53 -5.95 -3.92 8.49
C ALA A 53 -5.66 -5.19 7.71
N VAL A 54 -4.50 -5.25 7.05
CA VAL A 54 -4.09 -6.40 6.26
C VAL A 54 -3.18 -7.28 7.08
N GLN A 55 -3.66 -8.49 7.40
CA GLN A 55 -2.92 -9.45 8.21
C GLN A 55 -1.75 -10.03 7.42
N GLY A 56 -0.61 -10.20 8.09
CA GLY A 56 0.58 -10.80 7.50
C GLY A 56 0.55 -12.31 7.51
N GLY A 57 1.52 -12.91 6.84
CA GLY A 57 1.69 -14.36 6.73
C GLY A 57 1.04 -14.92 5.48
N GLY A 58 1.34 -16.19 5.16
CA GLY A 58 0.73 -16.88 4.03
C GLY A 58 1.07 -16.30 2.66
N GLY A 59 2.20 -15.59 2.53
CA GLY A 59 2.59 -14.96 1.27
C GLY A 59 1.82 -13.69 0.94
N VAL A 60 1.15 -13.09 1.92
CA VAL A 60 0.41 -11.83 1.76
C VAL A 60 1.38 -10.67 1.59
N TYR A 61 1.13 -9.82 0.61
CA TYR A 61 1.93 -8.62 0.38
C TYR A 61 1.05 -7.44 -0.05
N LEU A 62 1.58 -6.24 0.14
CA LEU A 62 0.98 -5.03 -0.39
C LEU A 62 1.70 -4.59 -1.66
N SER A 63 0.94 -4.21 -2.66
CA SER A 63 1.43 -3.58 -3.87
C SER A 63 0.82 -2.20 -4.02
N ILE A 64 1.54 -1.33 -4.71
CA ILE A 64 1.12 0.05 -4.91
C ILE A 64 0.99 0.28 -6.41
N GLU A 65 -0.15 0.84 -6.79
CA GLU A 65 -0.36 1.34 -8.15
C GLU A 65 -0.49 2.86 -8.06
N TRP A 66 0.19 3.59 -8.91
CA TRP A 66 0.02 5.03 -8.98
C TRP A 66 -0.22 5.48 -10.41
N GLY A 67 -1.04 6.53 -10.53
CA GLY A 67 -1.25 7.17 -11.81
C GLY A 67 -0.06 8.04 -12.15
N SER A 68 0.49 7.86 -13.34
CA SER A 68 1.61 8.66 -13.81
C SER A 68 1.10 9.74 -14.77
N ARG A 69 1.49 10.97 -14.51
CA ARG A 69 1.28 12.08 -15.42
C ARG A 69 2.62 12.47 -16.01
N GLY A 70 3.19 11.55 -16.80
CA GLY A 70 4.44 11.81 -17.49
C GLY A 70 5.67 11.62 -16.61
N SER A 71 6.05 12.59 -15.80
CA SER A 71 7.34 12.60 -15.12
C SER A 71 7.27 12.44 -13.60
N THR A 72 6.18 11.90 -13.06
CA THR A 72 6.09 11.64 -11.62
C THR A 72 7.08 10.56 -11.21
N GLU A 73 7.91 10.87 -10.23
CA GLU A 73 8.85 9.92 -9.63
C GLU A 73 8.36 9.55 -8.24
N VAL A 74 8.43 8.27 -7.91
CA VAL A 74 8.16 7.78 -6.56
C VAL A 74 9.49 7.64 -5.84
N TYR A 75 9.63 8.34 -4.72
CA TYR A 75 10.88 8.34 -3.94
C TYR A 75 10.91 7.21 -2.93
N GLY A 76 9.76 6.75 -2.48
CA GLY A 76 9.64 5.73 -1.46
C GLY A 76 8.36 5.90 -0.67
N GLY A 77 8.34 5.34 0.52
CA GLY A 77 7.19 5.44 1.39
C GLY A 77 7.34 4.49 2.56
N TYR A 78 6.26 4.24 3.27
CA TYR A 78 6.26 3.30 4.37
C TYR A 78 4.91 2.62 4.53
N ILE A 79 4.95 1.49 5.21
CA ILE A 79 3.77 0.79 5.68
C ILE A 79 3.85 0.78 7.19
N GLN A 80 2.82 1.26 7.86
CA GLN A 80 2.74 1.19 9.30
C GLN A 80 2.24 -0.19 9.70
N LEU A 81 2.97 -0.84 10.60
CA LEU A 81 2.64 -2.18 11.08
C LEU A 81 2.24 -2.11 12.55
N ALA A 82 1.35 -3.01 12.93
CA ALA A 82 0.97 -3.23 14.32
C ALA A 82 0.93 -4.74 14.58
N GLU A 83 1.06 -5.14 15.84
CA GLU A 83 0.90 -6.55 16.19
C GLU A 83 -0.54 -6.99 15.92
N SER A 84 -0.66 -8.14 15.29
CA SER A 84 -1.97 -8.69 14.98
C SER A 84 -2.57 -9.48 16.13
#